data_90c8b76e3ed305c53e829f5b54f69622
#
_entry.id   90c8b76e3ed305c53e829f5b54f69622
#
_cell.length_a   1.000
_cell.length_b   1.000
_cell.length_c   1.000
_cell.angle_alpha   90.00
_cell.angle_beta   90.00
_cell.angle_gamma   90.00
#
_symmetry.space_group_name_H-M   'P 1'
#
loop_
_entity.id
_entity.type
_entity.pdbx_description
1 polymer ?
#
loop_
_entity_poly.entity_id
_entity_poly.type
_entity_poly.pdbx_seq_one_letter_code
_entity_poly.pdbx_strand_id
1 'polypeptide(L)'
;VAIDLTEADDVEKSGAFSRALLALAVTLCLSGCMSSGSSAVSALTVDTATTGAISPLSADSEIMSDETVIRDIVGALGQNELAAPRPWSNTLTGSAGVISGLTQSTEAGRSCRAFQTTRHGFDGVALFNGRVCRRPDGGWDLVSLDRAGA
;
A
#
# COMPACT_ATOMS: atom_id res chain seq x y z
N VAL A 1 -55.96 -40.49 31.51
CA VAL A 1 -55.18 -39.75 30.44
C VAL A 1 -54.15 -40.74 29.96
N ALA A 2 -54.43 -41.44 28.85
CA ALA A 2 -53.44 -42.31 28.18
C ALA A 2 -52.53 -41.44 27.30
N ILE A 3 -51.24 -41.43 27.60
CA ILE A 3 -50.21 -40.77 26.77
C ILE A 3 -49.92 -41.78 25.67
N ASP A 4 -50.17 -41.37 24.44
CA ASP A 4 -49.94 -42.14 23.23
C ASP A 4 -48.37 -42.28 23.01
N LEU A 5 -47.90 -43.53 23.18
CA LEU A 5 -46.45 -43.84 23.03
C LEU A 5 -46.02 -43.99 21.58
N THR A 6 -46.91 -43.76 20.63
CA THR A 6 -46.57 -43.85 19.19
C THR A 6 -45.92 -42.60 18.62
N GLU A 7 -45.99 -41.47 19.31
CA GLU A 7 -45.39 -40.21 18.81
C GLU A 7 -43.88 -40.10 19.07
N ALA A 8 -43.37 -40.88 20.01
CA ALA A 8 -41.94 -40.88 20.33
C ALA A 8 -41.06 -41.63 19.30
N ASP A 9 -41.63 -42.66 18.65
CA ASP A 9 -40.90 -43.48 17.66
C ASP A 9 -40.64 -42.74 16.33
N ASP A 10 -41.59 -41.87 15.92
CA ASP A 10 -41.45 -41.13 14.68
C ASP A 10 -40.43 -39.99 14.77
N VAL A 11 -40.26 -39.40 15.94
CA VAL A 11 -39.25 -38.35 16.16
C VAL A 11 -37.83 -38.92 16.16
N GLU A 12 -37.66 -40.14 16.70
CA GLU A 12 -36.36 -40.80 16.75
C GLU A 12 -35.89 -41.26 15.35
N LYS A 13 -36.83 -41.79 14.55
CA LYS A 13 -36.56 -42.16 13.14
C LYS A 13 -36.25 -40.98 12.27
N SER A 14 -36.92 -39.85 12.47
CA SER A 14 -36.63 -38.61 11.72
C SER A 14 -35.27 -38.06 12.04
N GLY A 15 -34.82 -38.10 13.30
CA GLY A 15 -33.49 -37.66 13.71
C GLY A 15 -32.36 -38.53 13.16
N ALA A 16 -32.56 -39.86 13.06
CA ALA A 16 -31.58 -40.78 12.51
C ALA A 16 -31.41 -40.62 10.99
N PHE A 17 -32.48 -40.37 10.26
CA PHE A 17 -32.45 -40.09 8.81
C PHE A 17 -31.75 -38.77 8.50
N SER A 18 -32.03 -37.75 9.29
CA SER A 18 -31.37 -36.42 9.10
C SER A 18 -29.88 -36.49 9.38
N ARG A 19 -29.44 -37.24 10.38
CA ARG A 19 -28.02 -37.44 10.69
C ARG A 19 -27.29 -38.28 9.62
N ALA A 20 -27.96 -39.28 9.05
CA ALA A 20 -27.41 -40.08 7.95
C ALA A 20 -27.25 -39.28 6.66
N LEU A 21 -28.20 -38.40 6.34
CA LEU A 21 -28.12 -37.49 5.18
C LEU A 21 -27.00 -36.43 5.34
N LEU A 22 -26.83 -35.91 6.55
CA LEU A 22 -25.73 -34.95 6.84
C LEU A 22 -24.35 -35.63 6.75
N ALA A 23 -24.22 -36.85 7.25
CA ALA A 23 -22.99 -37.61 7.14
C ALA A 23 -22.64 -37.96 5.67
N LEU A 24 -23.63 -38.29 4.86
CA LEU A 24 -23.45 -38.56 3.42
C LEU A 24 -23.07 -37.32 2.63
N ALA A 25 -23.65 -36.16 2.97
CA ALA A 25 -23.30 -34.90 2.33
C ALA A 25 -21.86 -34.44 2.62
N VAL A 26 -21.39 -34.66 3.84
CA VAL A 26 -20.02 -34.31 4.23
C VAL A 26 -18.99 -35.21 3.54
N THR A 27 -19.29 -36.52 3.36
CA THR A 27 -18.38 -37.43 2.66
C THR A 27 -18.28 -37.17 1.16
N LEU A 28 -19.35 -36.67 0.51
CA LEU A 28 -19.30 -36.28 -0.90
C LEU A 28 -18.50 -34.98 -1.15
N CYS A 29 -18.41 -34.10 -0.16
CA CYS A 29 -17.63 -32.87 -0.32
C CYS A 29 -16.09 -33.08 -0.21
N LEU A 30 -15.64 -34.19 0.41
CA LEU A 30 -14.21 -34.47 0.54
C LEU A 30 -13.61 -35.25 -0.62
N SER A 31 -14.41 -35.82 -1.53
CA SER A 31 -13.91 -36.56 -2.69
C SER A 31 -13.60 -35.76 -3.92
N GLY A 32 -13.74 -34.43 -3.85
CA GLY A 32 -13.55 -33.52 -5.01
C GLY A 32 -12.14 -33.01 -5.25
N CYS A 33 -11.13 -33.37 -4.47
CA CYS A 33 -9.78 -32.81 -4.57
C CYS A 33 -8.68 -33.77 -5.03
N MET A 34 -9.01 -34.84 -5.73
CA MET A 34 -8.01 -35.64 -6.43
C MET A 34 -8.32 -35.76 -7.91
N SER A 35 -8.39 -34.61 -8.58
CA SER A 35 -8.24 -34.57 -10.02
C SER A 35 -6.74 -34.57 -10.33
N SER A 36 -6.24 -35.71 -10.70
CA SER A 36 -4.90 -35.92 -11.27
C SER A 36 -4.77 -35.11 -12.57
N GLY A 37 -4.47 -33.84 -12.42
CA GLY A 37 -4.21 -32.93 -13.52
C GLY A 37 -2.71 -32.77 -13.79
N SER A 38 -1.98 -33.87 -13.99
CA SER A 38 -0.63 -33.77 -14.54
C SER A 38 -0.59 -33.25 -15.99
N SER A 39 -1.74 -33.12 -16.63
CA SER A 39 -1.84 -32.51 -17.98
C SER A 39 -2.20 -31.02 -17.95
N ALA A 40 -2.67 -30.47 -16.83
CA ALA A 40 -3.01 -29.04 -16.72
C ALA A 40 -1.79 -28.16 -16.37
N VAL A 41 -0.71 -28.75 -15.87
CA VAL A 41 0.52 -28.01 -15.53
C VAL A 41 1.31 -27.66 -16.80
N SER A 42 1.13 -28.42 -17.89
CA SER A 42 1.78 -28.10 -19.18
C SER A 42 1.11 -26.96 -19.95
N ALA A 43 -0.09 -26.54 -19.53
CA ALA A 43 -0.77 -25.37 -20.11
C ALA A 43 -0.49 -24.08 -19.34
N LEU A 44 0.15 -24.16 -18.18
CA LEU A 44 0.79 -23.03 -17.53
C LEU A 44 2.23 -22.93 -18.06
N THR A 45 2.37 -22.82 -19.38
CA THR A 45 3.51 -22.06 -19.88
C THR A 45 3.33 -20.68 -19.23
N VAL A 46 4.12 -20.43 -18.18
CA VAL A 46 4.38 -19.07 -17.76
C VAL A 46 4.81 -18.39 -19.07
N ASP A 47 3.90 -17.59 -19.60
CA ASP A 47 4.22 -16.71 -20.67
C ASP A 47 5.33 -15.82 -20.13
N THR A 48 6.56 -16.12 -20.51
CA THR A 48 7.70 -15.24 -20.33
C THR A 48 7.60 -14.04 -21.29
N ALA A 49 6.42 -13.85 -21.94
CA ALA A 49 6.08 -12.56 -22.47
C ALA A 49 6.12 -11.61 -21.27
N THR A 50 7.23 -10.99 -21.17
CA THR A 50 7.59 -9.87 -20.34
C THR A 50 6.32 -9.08 -20.01
N THR A 51 5.72 -9.34 -18.85
CA THR A 51 4.79 -8.37 -18.26
C THR A 51 5.61 -7.10 -18.14
N GLY A 52 5.42 -6.18 -19.08
CA GLY A 52 6.21 -5.00 -19.36
C GLY A 52 7.34 -4.83 -18.38
N ALA A 53 8.57 -5.09 -18.79
CA ALA A 53 9.72 -4.79 -17.96
C ALA A 53 9.63 -3.29 -17.70
N ILE A 54 9.01 -2.93 -16.59
CA ILE A 54 9.23 -1.65 -15.97
C ILE A 54 10.70 -1.73 -15.62
N SER A 55 11.55 -1.12 -16.45
CA SER A 55 12.95 -0.95 -16.08
C SER A 55 12.91 -0.31 -14.71
N PRO A 56 13.44 -0.93 -13.66
CA PRO A 56 13.43 -0.30 -12.35
C PRO A 56 14.08 1.07 -12.54
N LEU A 57 13.37 2.13 -12.14
CA LEU A 57 13.95 3.45 -12.05
C LEU A 57 15.24 3.27 -11.25
N SER A 58 16.34 3.90 -11.69
CA SER A 58 17.53 3.94 -10.84
C SER A 58 17.17 4.63 -9.52
N ALA A 59 17.82 4.28 -8.43
CA ALA A 59 17.59 4.92 -7.13
C ALA A 59 17.66 6.46 -7.23
N ASP A 60 18.56 6.98 -8.05
CA ASP A 60 18.66 8.41 -8.30
C ASP A 60 17.43 8.98 -9.02
N SER A 61 16.89 8.26 -10.01
CA SER A 61 15.66 8.68 -10.72
C SER A 61 14.44 8.67 -9.82
N GLU A 62 14.35 7.73 -8.89
CA GLU A 62 13.27 7.68 -7.90
C GLU A 62 13.35 8.86 -6.94
N ILE A 63 14.55 9.15 -6.43
CA ILE A 63 14.76 10.30 -5.55
C ILE A 63 14.40 11.60 -6.27
N MET A 64 14.83 11.81 -7.52
CA MET A 64 14.46 12.99 -8.30
C MET A 64 12.95 13.13 -8.52
N SER A 65 12.25 12.01 -8.70
CA SER A 65 10.79 12.01 -8.81
C SER A 65 10.12 12.40 -7.48
N ASP A 66 10.62 11.85 -6.37
CA ASP A 66 10.13 12.17 -5.02
C ASP A 66 10.39 13.63 -4.65
N GLU A 67 11.57 14.17 -5.00
CA GLU A 67 11.95 15.58 -4.84
C GLU A 67 10.94 16.52 -5.48
N THR A 68 10.47 16.18 -6.67
CA THR A 68 9.47 16.97 -7.38
C THR A 68 8.17 17.05 -6.60
N VAL A 69 7.68 15.91 -6.11
CA VAL A 69 6.44 15.83 -5.30
C VAL A 69 6.59 16.64 -4.01
N ILE A 70 7.70 16.44 -3.30
CA ILE A 70 7.97 17.14 -2.03
C ILE A 70 8.06 18.66 -2.25
N ARG A 71 8.79 19.11 -3.27
CA ARG A 71 8.90 20.53 -3.64
C ARG A 71 7.54 21.17 -3.88
N ASP A 72 6.69 20.49 -4.65
CA ASP A 72 5.38 21.01 -5.03
C ASP A 72 4.46 21.11 -3.81
N ILE A 73 4.47 20.12 -2.94
CA ILE A 73 3.70 20.16 -1.69
C ILE A 73 4.20 21.31 -0.80
N VAL A 74 5.50 21.39 -0.53
CA VAL A 74 6.06 22.44 0.34
C VAL A 74 5.82 23.82 -0.23
N GLY A 75 5.91 23.96 -1.56
CA GLY A 75 5.65 25.21 -2.26
C GLY A 75 4.19 25.67 -2.17
N ALA A 76 3.24 24.74 -2.23
CA ALA A 76 1.81 25.04 -2.23
C ALA A 76 1.25 25.43 -0.84
N LEU A 77 1.97 25.13 0.27
CA LEU A 77 1.48 25.39 1.62
C LEU A 77 1.28 26.89 1.88
N GLY A 78 0.15 27.23 2.48
CA GLY A 78 -0.10 28.56 3.04
C GLY A 78 0.67 28.82 4.33
N GLN A 79 0.77 30.09 4.72
CA GLN A 79 1.49 30.49 5.97
C GLN A 79 0.93 29.79 7.22
N ASN A 80 -0.38 29.60 7.28
CA ASN A 80 -1.05 28.99 8.43
C ASN A 80 -0.90 27.45 8.48
N GLU A 81 -0.33 26.86 7.44
CA GLU A 81 -0.19 25.43 7.30
C GLU A 81 1.20 24.91 7.62
N LEU A 82 2.17 25.79 7.80
CA LEU A 82 3.58 25.44 8.01
C LEU A 82 3.85 24.64 9.29
N ALA A 83 3.01 24.81 10.31
CA ALA A 83 3.20 24.15 11.60
C ALA A 83 2.72 22.67 11.61
N ALA A 84 1.84 22.29 10.71
CA ALA A 84 1.24 20.97 10.69
C ALA A 84 2.05 20.00 9.83
N PRO A 85 2.31 18.77 10.30
CA PRO A 85 2.91 17.73 9.46
C PRO A 85 2.07 17.45 8.21
N ARG A 86 2.73 17.22 7.06
CA ARG A 86 2.08 16.96 5.77
C ARG A 86 2.51 15.61 5.23
N PRO A 87 1.60 14.65 5.10
CA PRO A 87 1.88 13.41 4.41
C PRO A 87 2.08 13.66 2.92
N TRP A 88 2.93 12.87 2.30
CA TRP A 88 3.14 12.85 0.85
C TRP A 88 3.26 11.42 0.36
N SER A 89 2.96 11.20 -0.91
CA SER A 89 3.19 9.93 -1.60
C SER A 89 3.46 10.18 -3.08
N ASN A 90 4.29 9.33 -3.66
CA ASN A 90 4.60 9.34 -5.08
C ASN A 90 4.19 8.00 -5.69
N THR A 91 3.17 8.01 -6.52
CA THR A 91 2.65 6.79 -7.16
C THR A 91 3.58 6.20 -8.22
N LEU A 92 4.52 7.00 -8.74
CA LEU A 92 5.50 6.54 -9.74
C LEU A 92 6.59 5.67 -9.10
N THR A 93 7.01 6.02 -7.89
CA THR A 93 8.08 5.33 -7.16
C THR A 93 7.54 4.40 -6.06
N GLY A 94 6.28 4.57 -5.67
CA GLY A 94 5.70 3.91 -4.50
C GLY A 94 6.21 4.45 -3.17
N SER A 95 7.03 5.51 -3.18
CA SER A 95 7.54 6.14 -1.97
C SER A 95 6.48 6.99 -1.29
N ALA A 96 6.58 7.09 0.04
CA ALA A 96 5.70 7.93 0.85
C ALA A 96 6.45 8.45 2.08
N GLY A 97 5.91 9.49 2.70
CA GLY A 97 6.51 10.02 3.92
C GLY A 97 5.72 11.16 4.54
N VAL A 98 6.36 11.87 5.46
CA VAL A 98 5.77 13.00 6.16
C VAL A 98 6.76 14.16 6.18
N ILE A 99 6.33 15.31 5.69
CA ILE A 99 7.05 16.58 5.79
C ILE A 99 6.69 17.22 7.13
N SER A 100 7.68 17.69 7.87
CA SER A 100 7.54 18.29 9.19
C SER A 100 8.60 19.35 9.44
N GLY A 101 8.48 20.07 10.55
CA GLY A 101 9.47 21.05 10.98
C GLY A 101 9.69 22.20 9.99
N LEU A 102 8.63 22.60 9.26
CA LEU A 102 8.74 23.69 8.30
C LEU A 102 9.02 25.02 9.00
N THR A 103 10.06 25.67 8.53
CA THR A 103 10.41 27.04 8.92
C THR A 103 10.56 27.90 7.68
N GLN A 104 10.14 29.15 7.73
CA GLN A 104 10.28 30.08 6.63
C GLN A 104 11.32 31.15 6.97
N SER A 105 12.17 31.46 6.01
CA SER A 105 13.24 32.48 6.09
C SER A 105 13.25 33.32 4.81
N THR A 106 14.03 34.41 4.86
CA THR A 106 14.37 35.19 3.66
C THR A 106 15.87 35.06 3.44
N GLU A 107 16.28 34.52 2.31
CA GLU A 107 17.67 34.31 1.95
C GLU A 107 17.96 35.00 0.61
N ALA A 108 18.94 35.88 0.59
CA ALA A 108 19.28 36.68 -0.60
C ALA A 108 18.07 37.34 -1.28
N GLY A 109 17.12 37.84 -0.48
CA GLY A 109 15.89 38.49 -0.98
C GLY A 109 14.81 37.52 -1.47
N ARG A 110 14.99 36.21 -1.37
CA ARG A 110 14.01 35.18 -1.73
C ARG A 110 13.39 34.56 -0.49
N SER A 111 12.09 34.27 -0.57
CA SER A 111 11.45 33.46 0.48
C SER A 111 11.88 32.00 0.35
N CYS A 112 12.45 31.45 1.40
CA CYS A 112 12.88 30.06 1.49
C CYS A 112 12.13 29.31 2.62
N ARG A 113 11.98 28.00 2.47
CA ARG A 113 11.41 27.12 3.48
C ARG A 113 12.36 25.96 3.71
N ALA A 114 12.78 25.78 4.96
CA ALA A 114 13.51 24.58 5.39
C ALA A 114 12.51 23.60 6.01
N PHE A 115 12.75 22.31 5.84
CA PHE A 115 11.87 21.26 6.35
C PHE A 115 12.65 19.96 6.59
N GLN A 116 12.03 19.05 7.32
CA GLN A 116 12.44 17.65 7.39
C GLN A 116 11.38 16.78 6.72
N THR A 117 11.79 15.67 6.11
CA THR A 117 10.87 14.68 5.60
C THR A 117 11.36 13.27 5.81
N THR A 118 10.48 12.36 6.19
CA THR A 118 10.76 10.93 6.08
C THR A 118 10.49 10.49 4.65
N ARG A 119 11.25 9.50 4.18
CA ARG A 119 11.00 8.76 2.95
C ARG A 119 10.96 7.28 3.27
N HIS A 120 9.87 6.64 2.96
CA HIS A 120 9.66 5.20 3.02
C HIS A 120 9.65 4.72 1.57
N GLY A 121 10.68 4.02 1.17
CA GLY A 121 10.81 3.42 -0.15
C GLY A 121 11.10 1.92 -0.02
N PHE A 122 11.32 1.25 -1.13
CA PHE A 122 11.70 -0.17 -1.13
C PHE A 122 13.09 -0.40 -0.47
N ASP A 123 13.93 0.61 -0.42
CA ASP A 123 15.25 0.65 0.21
C ASP A 123 15.19 0.91 1.73
N GLY A 124 13.98 1.07 2.27
CA GLY A 124 13.74 1.28 3.70
C GLY A 124 13.26 2.68 4.05
N VAL A 125 13.52 3.10 5.29
CA VAL A 125 13.11 4.41 5.82
C VAL A 125 14.34 5.28 6.03
N ALA A 126 14.26 6.51 5.52
CA ALA A 126 15.30 7.51 5.72
C ALA A 126 14.69 8.87 6.09
N LEU A 127 15.46 9.66 6.82
CA LEU A 127 15.14 11.05 7.15
C LEU A 127 15.98 11.97 6.27
N PHE A 128 15.36 13.01 5.74
CA PHE A 128 16.02 14.03 4.92
C PHE A 128 15.77 15.42 5.49
N ASN A 129 16.76 16.30 5.31
CA ASN A 129 16.62 17.73 5.52
C ASN A 129 16.52 18.39 4.14
N GLY A 130 15.50 19.19 3.92
CA GLY A 130 15.25 19.83 2.64
C GLY A 130 15.11 21.33 2.74
N ARG A 131 15.36 22.00 1.61
CA ARG A 131 15.14 23.44 1.46
C ARG A 131 14.59 23.75 0.08
N VAL A 132 13.51 24.52 0.06
CA VAL A 132 12.98 25.09 -1.19
C VAL A 132 13.03 26.62 -1.12
N CYS A 133 13.30 27.27 -2.24
CA CYS A 133 13.28 28.73 -2.33
C CYS A 133 12.42 29.21 -3.49
N ARG A 134 11.74 30.34 -3.30
CA ARG A 134 10.85 30.90 -4.31
C ARG A 134 11.66 31.53 -5.45
N ARG A 135 11.28 31.22 -6.68
CA ARG A 135 11.85 31.81 -7.89
C ARG A 135 11.22 33.19 -8.17
N PRO A 136 11.88 34.00 -9.00
CA PRO A 136 11.32 35.29 -9.44
C PRO A 136 9.99 35.16 -10.22
N ASP A 137 9.79 34.04 -10.91
CA ASP A 137 8.55 33.72 -11.66
C ASP A 137 7.42 33.23 -10.77
N GLY A 138 7.65 33.13 -9.45
CA GLY A 138 6.68 32.67 -8.45
C GLY A 138 6.66 31.17 -8.19
N GLY A 139 7.40 30.38 -8.95
CA GLY A 139 7.59 28.94 -8.69
C GLY A 139 8.51 28.69 -7.49
N TRP A 140 8.71 27.40 -7.18
CA TRP A 140 9.62 26.96 -6.12
C TRP A 140 10.68 26.04 -6.68
N ASP A 141 11.92 26.24 -6.25
CA ASP A 141 13.06 25.36 -6.53
C ASP A 141 13.41 24.56 -5.27
N LEU A 142 13.66 23.28 -5.42
CA LEU A 142 14.34 22.50 -4.41
C LEU A 142 15.83 22.83 -4.48
N VAL A 143 16.35 23.42 -3.43
CA VAL A 143 17.77 23.84 -3.33
C VAL A 143 18.63 22.71 -2.79
N SER A 144 18.08 21.95 -1.85
CA SER A 144 18.76 20.77 -1.29
C SER A 144 17.74 19.77 -0.73
N LEU A 145 18.12 18.49 -0.78
CA LEU A 145 17.47 17.39 -0.07
C LEU A 145 18.55 16.40 0.36
N ASP A 146 19.04 16.55 1.57
CA ASP A 146 20.19 15.81 2.08
C ASP A 146 19.74 14.78 3.11
N ARG A 147 20.28 13.55 3.03
CA ARG A 147 19.98 12.51 4.03
C ARG A 147 20.54 12.96 5.39
N ALA A 148 19.68 12.93 6.42
CA ALA A 148 20.09 13.26 7.77
C ALA A 148 21.01 12.17 8.35
N GLY A 149 22.15 12.58 8.90
CA GLY A 149 23.11 11.66 9.53
C GLY A 149 24.08 10.95 8.56
N ALA A 150 24.22 11.46 7.33
CA ALA A 150 25.26 11.05 6.38
C ALA A 150 26.54 11.82 6.64
#